data_843a2e2b9f5a581550a90a026a699574
#
_entry.id   843a2e2b9f5a581550a90a026a699574
#
_cell.length_a   1.000
_cell.length_b   1.000
_cell.length_c   1.000
_cell.angle_alpha   90.00
_cell.angle_beta   90.00
_cell.angle_gamma   90.00
#
_symmetry.space_group_name_H-M   'P 1'
#
loop_
_entity.id
_entity.type
_entity.pdbx_description
1 polymer ?
#
loop_
_entity_poly.entity_id
_entity_poly.type
_entity_poly.pdbx_seq_one_letter_code
_entity_poly.pdbx_strand_id
1 'polypeptide(L)'
;MSTRRLAVLLWAVGLVAVWAGSVSAHGVIGQRFFPATLATDDPFVADELSLPTVLHIRNRGSDESPPSLQTDLSGELSKRLSPNLGLSLGGTYTFLDPIPGKSTSGFDNMEVSLKYVFWKSAEHETLLSAGVSWDVGGTGSKKIGAESFDTVTPQLFFGKGFGDLPGALDWVRPAALTGALGLDLPTRRFNTTYSLDDDGNVQIERELNAKTFHWGFSIQYSLQYLQSFVQDVGLPRPFNRMIPVVEFAMQTPIEGPHAGRTTGTINPGVIWFGRYFQLGIEAVIPVNTMTGKNVGVLAQIHFYLDDIAPKIFTWTPFHGVLGPTQPQ
;
A
#
# COMPACT_ATOMS: atom_id res chain seq x y z
N MET A 1 -12.65 43.36 19.16
CA MET A 1 -11.85 42.19 19.67
C MET A 1 -10.69 42.77 20.45
N SER A 2 -10.56 42.45 21.75
CA SER A 2 -9.57 43.09 22.63
C SER A 2 -8.17 42.54 22.36
N THR A 3 -7.18 43.41 22.41
CA THR A 3 -5.75 43.14 22.20
C THR A 3 -5.18 41.99 23.07
N ARG A 4 -5.85 41.65 24.17
CA ARG A 4 -5.51 40.48 25.02
C ARG A 4 -5.78 39.14 24.39
N ARG A 5 -6.76 39.01 23.50
CA ARG A 5 -7.07 37.70 22.80
C ARG A 5 -6.09 37.44 21.66
N LEU A 6 -5.54 38.50 21.05
CA LEU A 6 -4.52 38.37 20.01
C LEU A 6 -3.17 37.94 20.59
N ALA A 7 -2.82 38.42 21.79
CA ALA A 7 -1.59 38.02 22.48
C ALA A 7 -1.59 36.57 22.93
N VAL A 8 -2.73 36.04 23.39
CA VAL A 8 -2.87 34.63 23.78
C VAL A 8 -2.78 33.70 22.59
N LEU A 9 -3.31 34.08 21.42
CA LEU A 9 -3.19 33.31 20.18
C LEU A 9 -1.75 33.29 19.64
N LEU A 10 -1.02 34.43 19.75
CA LEU A 10 0.39 34.50 19.35
C LEU A 10 1.32 33.70 20.29
N TRP A 11 1.00 33.63 21.59
CA TRP A 11 1.72 32.80 22.55
C TRP A 11 1.44 31.30 22.35
N ALA A 12 0.21 30.92 21.98
CA ALA A 12 -0.13 29.54 21.67
C ALA A 12 0.54 29.04 20.36
N VAL A 13 0.73 29.92 19.39
CA VAL A 13 1.46 29.63 18.14
C VAL A 13 2.99 29.59 18.35
N GLY A 14 3.52 30.41 19.28
CA GLY A 14 4.95 30.46 19.61
C GLY A 14 5.44 29.27 20.45
N LEU A 15 4.58 28.58 21.19
CA LEU A 15 4.95 27.45 22.06
C LEU A 15 5.02 26.10 21.31
N VAL A 16 4.58 26.04 20.05
CA VAL A 16 4.68 24.84 19.19
C VAL A 16 6.04 24.76 18.47
N ALA A 17 6.87 25.79 18.54
CA ALA A 17 8.10 25.91 17.76
C ALA A 17 9.40 25.43 18.44
N VAL A 18 9.36 24.86 19.65
CA VAL A 18 10.59 24.49 20.39
C VAL A 18 10.49 23.10 20.98
N TRP A 19 10.29 22.09 20.14
CA TRP A 19 10.70 20.73 20.44
C TRP A 19 11.09 20.07 19.12
N ALA A 20 12.30 20.38 18.66
CA ALA A 20 13.01 19.58 17.68
C ALA A 20 13.63 18.36 18.42
N GLY A 21 12.77 17.47 18.91
CA GLY A 21 13.17 16.10 19.11
C GLY A 21 13.46 15.50 17.73
N SER A 22 14.48 14.66 17.60
CA SER A 22 14.75 13.89 16.39
C SER A 22 13.48 13.10 16.03
N VAL A 23 12.69 13.66 15.13
CA VAL A 23 11.54 12.98 14.54
C VAL A 23 12.14 11.85 13.71
N SER A 24 11.97 10.61 14.15
CA SER A 24 12.21 9.45 13.30
C SER A 24 11.13 9.52 12.23
N ALA A 25 11.44 10.20 11.13
CA ALA A 25 10.50 10.38 10.04
C ALA A 25 10.16 9.00 9.45
N HIS A 26 8.85 8.76 9.23
CA HIS A 26 8.34 7.58 8.54
C HIS A 26 9.08 7.38 7.22
N GLY A 27 9.36 6.13 6.86
CA GLY A 27 9.94 5.81 5.58
C GLY A 27 11.31 6.42 5.29
N VAL A 28 12.08 6.88 6.29
CA VAL A 28 13.41 7.49 6.07
C VAL A 28 14.52 6.48 6.31
N ILE A 29 15.40 6.32 5.33
CA ILE A 29 16.66 5.57 5.43
C ILE A 29 17.80 6.44 4.91
N GLY A 30 18.77 6.75 5.78
CA GLY A 30 19.84 7.72 5.44
C GLY A 30 19.23 9.10 5.17
N GLN A 31 19.42 9.60 3.96
CA GLN A 31 18.87 10.89 3.50
C GLN A 31 17.59 10.72 2.66
N ARG A 32 17.19 9.48 2.40
CA ARG A 32 16.07 9.14 1.54
C ARG A 32 14.77 9.00 2.32
N PHE A 33 13.76 9.72 1.88
CA PHE A 33 12.37 9.46 2.19
C PHE A 33 11.76 8.56 1.10
N PHE A 34 11.17 7.45 1.52
CA PHE A 34 10.36 6.56 0.70
C PHE A 34 8.89 6.79 1.07
N PRO A 35 8.05 7.29 0.16
CA PRO A 35 6.63 7.44 0.44
C PRO A 35 5.95 6.07 0.55
N ALA A 36 4.86 5.98 1.28
CA ALA A 36 3.96 4.84 1.19
C ALA A 36 3.39 4.78 -0.24
N THR A 37 3.48 3.62 -0.85
CA THR A 37 2.99 3.34 -2.21
C THR A 37 1.48 3.08 -2.21
N LEU A 38 0.81 3.18 -3.36
CA LEU A 38 -0.64 3.08 -3.46
C LEU A 38 -1.11 1.69 -3.89
N ALA A 39 -0.43 1.10 -4.88
CA ALA A 39 -0.79 -0.16 -5.50
C ALA A 39 0.10 -1.33 -5.08
N THR A 40 1.28 -1.05 -4.55
CA THR A 40 2.23 -2.04 -4.05
C THR A 40 2.56 -1.77 -2.59
N ASP A 41 2.81 -2.81 -1.81
CA ASP A 41 3.23 -2.65 -0.43
C ASP A 41 4.65 -2.10 -0.33
N ASP A 42 4.87 -1.22 0.63
CA ASP A 42 6.19 -0.71 0.97
C ASP A 42 6.93 -1.57 2.01
N PRO A 43 8.27 -1.46 2.12
CA PRO A 43 9.06 -2.29 3.02
C PRO A 43 9.12 -1.80 4.49
N PHE A 44 8.45 -0.70 4.82
CA PHE A 44 8.59 -0.05 6.13
C PHE A 44 7.65 -0.65 7.19
N VAL A 45 8.02 -0.38 8.43
CA VAL A 45 7.20 -0.61 9.63
C VAL A 45 7.03 0.72 10.33
N ALA A 46 5.81 1.22 10.36
CA ALA A 46 5.50 2.55 10.87
C ALA A 46 4.14 2.59 11.60
N ASP A 47 3.85 3.72 12.23
CA ASP A 47 2.54 4.01 12.84
C ASP A 47 1.75 4.89 11.86
N GLU A 48 0.89 4.28 11.05
CA GLU A 48 0.29 4.88 9.87
C GLU A 48 -1.19 4.53 9.72
N LEU A 49 -1.90 5.38 8.97
CA LEU A 49 -3.28 5.14 8.57
C LEU A 49 -3.47 5.56 7.12
N SER A 50 -3.72 4.60 6.23
CA SER A 50 -4.23 4.85 4.87
C SER A 50 -5.75 4.86 4.90
N LEU A 51 -6.38 6.04 4.75
CA LEU A 51 -7.84 6.15 4.76
C LEU A 51 -8.29 7.52 4.22
N PRO A 52 -9.08 7.59 3.13
CA PRO A 52 -9.40 6.48 2.24
C PRO A 52 -8.29 6.20 1.22
N THR A 53 -8.21 4.94 0.80
CA THR A 53 -7.66 4.57 -0.50
C THR A 53 -8.85 4.25 -1.41
N VAL A 54 -8.94 4.92 -2.56
CA VAL A 54 -10.08 4.82 -3.48
C VAL A 54 -9.60 4.28 -4.80
N LEU A 55 -10.05 3.10 -5.19
CA LEU A 55 -9.89 2.55 -6.53
C LEU A 55 -11.23 2.68 -7.29
N HIS A 56 -11.19 3.26 -8.49
CA HIS A 56 -12.33 3.30 -9.39
C HIS A 56 -11.94 2.75 -10.75
N ILE A 57 -12.55 1.62 -11.13
CA ILE A 57 -12.18 0.89 -12.36
C ILE A 57 -13.41 0.24 -13.00
N ARG A 58 -13.35 0.10 -14.33
CA ARG A 58 -14.31 -0.68 -15.08
C ARG A 58 -13.74 -2.05 -15.40
N ASN A 59 -14.28 -3.08 -14.76
CA ASN A 59 -13.92 -4.47 -14.98
C ASN A 59 -14.49 -4.99 -16.29
N ARG A 60 -13.75 -5.86 -16.95
CA ARG A 60 -14.21 -6.61 -18.10
C ARG A 60 -15.15 -7.72 -17.63
N GLY A 61 -16.25 -7.94 -18.37
CA GLY A 61 -17.04 -9.16 -18.19
C GLY A 61 -16.26 -10.42 -18.59
N SER A 62 -16.61 -11.53 -17.99
CA SER A 62 -16.20 -12.88 -18.34
C SER A 62 -17.41 -13.69 -18.81
N ASP A 63 -17.19 -14.98 -19.13
CA ASP A 63 -18.31 -15.88 -19.45
C ASP A 63 -19.23 -16.12 -18.24
N GLU A 64 -18.71 -15.89 -17.02
CA GLU A 64 -19.40 -16.11 -15.74
C GLU A 64 -19.97 -14.84 -15.11
N SER A 65 -19.46 -13.66 -15.49
CA SER A 65 -19.86 -12.37 -14.90
C SER A 65 -19.95 -11.25 -15.91
N PRO A 66 -20.98 -10.36 -15.84
CA PRO A 66 -21.09 -9.20 -16.71
C PRO A 66 -19.97 -8.18 -16.44
N PRO A 67 -19.68 -7.29 -17.42
CA PRO A 67 -18.83 -6.13 -17.16
C PRO A 67 -19.40 -5.32 -16.00
N SER A 68 -18.53 -4.74 -15.16
CA SER A 68 -18.98 -3.97 -14.00
C SER A 68 -18.14 -2.71 -13.80
N LEU A 69 -18.76 -1.71 -13.20
CA LEU A 69 -18.05 -0.59 -12.61
C LEU A 69 -17.81 -0.90 -11.14
N GLN A 70 -16.57 -0.83 -10.70
CA GLN A 70 -16.18 -1.11 -9.31
C GLN A 70 -15.57 0.13 -8.69
N THR A 71 -15.98 0.39 -7.45
CA THR A 71 -15.36 1.42 -6.61
C THR A 71 -15.05 0.79 -5.26
N ASP A 72 -13.77 0.75 -4.91
CA ASP A 72 -13.31 0.25 -3.64
C ASP A 72 -12.89 1.42 -2.75
N LEU A 73 -13.32 1.36 -1.49
CA LEU A 73 -12.89 2.25 -0.41
C LEU A 73 -12.14 1.40 0.60
N SER A 74 -10.81 1.48 0.58
CA SER A 74 -9.96 0.72 1.48
C SER A 74 -9.41 1.59 2.61
N GLY A 75 -9.14 0.95 3.73
CA GLY A 75 -8.42 1.53 4.84
C GLY A 75 -7.48 0.52 5.47
N GLU A 76 -6.31 0.97 5.92
CA GLU A 76 -5.34 0.18 6.65
C GLU A 76 -4.77 0.99 7.80
N LEU A 77 -4.75 0.38 8.97
CA LEU A 77 -4.13 0.91 10.18
C LEU A 77 -2.90 0.05 10.53
N SER A 78 -1.74 0.67 10.55
CA SER A 78 -0.48 0.02 10.89
C SER A 78 0.05 0.53 12.23
N LYS A 79 0.54 -0.40 13.06
CA LYS A 79 1.12 -0.12 14.37
C LYS A 79 2.47 -0.80 14.54
N ARG A 80 3.48 -0.04 14.92
CA ARG A 80 4.76 -0.60 15.38
C ARG A 80 4.59 -1.31 16.71
N LEU A 81 4.91 -2.60 16.73
CA LEU A 81 5.00 -3.42 17.94
C LEU A 81 6.40 -3.35 18.56
N SER A 82 7.44 -3.22 17.74
CA SER A 82 8.83 -2.93 18.10
C SER A 82 9.44 -2.02 17.03
N PRO A 83 10.70 -1.54 17.19
CA PRO A 83 11.35 -0.72 16.16
C PRO A 83 11.40 -1.35 14.76
N ASN A 84 11.32 -2.67 14.67
CA ASN A 84 11.43 -3.42 13.42
C ASN A 84 10.23 -4.33 13.13
N LEU A 85 9.26 -4.45 14.03
CA LEU A 85 8.07 -5.29 13.87
C LEU A 85 6.82 -4.45 13.86
N GLY A 86 5.99 -4.61 12.84
CA GLY A 86 4.69 -3.95 12.69
C GLY A 86 3.55 -4.93 12.49
N LEU A 87 2.38 -4.54 12.94
CA LEU A 87 1.10 -5.21 12.73
C LEU A 87 0.20 -4.23 11.97
N SER A 88 -0.48 -4.71 10.92
CA SER A 88 -1.49 -3.93 10.19
C SER A 88 -2.84 -4.64 10.19
N LEU A 89 -3.89 -3.83 10.15
CA LEU A 89 -5.28 -4.26 10.00
C LEU A 89 -5.87 -3.50 8.81
N GLY A 90 -6.31 -4.23 7.79
CA GLY A 90 -6.90 -3.69 6.57
C GLY A 90 -8.32 -4.14 6.34
N GLY A 91 -9.05 -3.35 5.55
CA GLY A 91 -10.38 -3.71 5.08
C GLY A 91 -10.82 -2.84 3.91
N THR A 92 -11.63 -3.40 3.05
CA THR A 92 -12.14 -2.75 1.83
C THR A 92 -13.65 -2.82 1.81
N TYR A 93 -14.30 -1.70 1.46
CA TYR A 93 -15.72 -1.65 1.15
C TYR A 93 -15.90 -1.44 -0.35
N THR A 94 -16.50 -2.42 -1.02
CA THR A 94 -16.68 -2.46 -2.47
C THR A 94 -18.10 -2.07 -2.87
N PHE A 95 -18.22 -1.16 -3.83
CA PHE A 95 -19.41 -0.91 -4.62
C PHE A 95 -19.22 -1.55 -5.99
N LEU A 96 -20.14 -2.42 -6.39
CA LEU A 96 -20.08 -3.16 -7.64
C LEU A 96 -21.36 -2.93 -8.44
N ASP A 97 -21.23 -2.33 -9.62
CA ASP A 97 -22.34 -2.01 -10.52
C ASP A 97 -22.20 -2.85 -11.81
N PRO A 98 -22.78 -4.05 -11.89
CA PRO A 98 -22.80 -4.87 -13.10
C PRO A 98 -23.62 -4.24 -14.20
N ILE A 99 -23.17 -4.39 -15.47
CA ILE A 99 -23.83 -3.80 -16.65
C ILE A 99 -24.09 -4.89 -17.70
N PRO A 100 -25.30 -5.43 -17.84
CA PRO A 100 -26.52 -5.18 -17.05
C PRO A 100 -26.45 -5.88 -15.68
N GLY A 101 -27.19 -5.36 -14.70
CA GLY A 101 -27.34 -5.99 -13.41
C GLY A 101 -27.82 -5.05 -12.31
N LYS A 102 -27.97 -5.61 -11.10
CA LYS A 102 -28.32 -4.85 -9.89
C LYS A 102 -27.04 -4.53 -9.13
N SER A 103 -26.88 -3.26 -8.76
CA SER A 103 -25.80 -2.81 -7.90
C SER A 103 -25.77 -3.56 -6.57
N THR A 104 -24.58 -3.93 -6.14
CA THR A 104 -24.34 -4.56 -4.84
C THR A 104 -23.20 -3.83 -4.13
N SER A 105 -23.12 -3.97 -2.82
CA SER A 105 -22.01 -3.45 -2.04
C SER A 105 -21.84 -4.25 -0.76
N GLY A 106 -20.63 -4.19 -0.20
CA GLY A 106 -20.31 -4.88 1.03
C GLY A 106 -18.83 -4.72 1.41
N PHE A 107 -18.50 -5.17 2.61
CA PHE A 107 -17.10 -5.32 3.00
C PHE A 107 -16.50 -6.57 2.36
N ASP A 108 -15.26 -6.46 1.90
CA ASP A 108 -14.41 -7.60 1.60
C ASP A 108 -13.86 -8.23 2.88
N ASN A 109 -13.14 -9.33 2.76
CA ASN A 109 -12.51 -9.97 3.90
C ASN A 109 -11.54 -9.01 4.61
N MET A 110 -11.48 -9.14 5.92
CA MET A 110 -10.53 -8.38 6.73
C MET A 110 -9.13 -8.96 6.53
N GLU A 111 -8.15 -8.08 6.34
CA GLU A 111 -6.74 -8.46 6.27
C GLU A 111 -6.03 -8.14 7.59
N VAL A 112 -5.17 -9.06 8.02
CA VAL A 112 -4.26 -8.89 9.15
C VAL A 112 -2.85 -9.18 8.66
N SER A 113 -1.91 -8.25 8.82
CA SER A 113 -0.54 -8.48 8.38
C SER A 113 0.49 -8.21 9.47
N LEU A 114 1.58 -8.96 9.43
CA LEU A 114 2.74 -8.81 10.29
C LEU A 114 3.98 -8.63 9.40
N LYS A 115 4.76 -7.57 9.64
CA LYS A 115 5.96 -7.22 8.85
C LYS A 115 7.15 -7.03 9.78
N TYR A 116 8.29 -7.59 9.42
CA TYR A 116 9.54 -7.48 10.16
C TYR A 116 10.67 -6.99 9.28
N VAL A 117 11.28 -5.88 9.66
CA VAL A 117 12.46 -5.33 9.01
C VAL A 117 13.70 -6.02 9.58
N PHE A 118 14.33 -6.88 8.80
CA PHE A 118 15.49 -7.65 9.23
C PHE A 118 16.83 -7.06 8.81
N TRP A 119 16.84 -6.11 7.84
CA TRP A 119 18.05 -5.45 7.41
C TRP A 119 17.81 -4.00 6.97
N LYS A 120 18.70 -3.08 7.38
CA LYS A 120 18.70 -1.65 7.03
C LYS A 120 20.14 -1.19 6.81
N SER A 121 20.36 -0.34 5.80
CA SER A 121 21.61 0.36 5.56
C SER A 121 21.36 1.81 5.22
N ALA A 122 21.69 2.72 6.14
CA ALA A 122 21.55 4.16 5.93
C ALA A 122 22.53 4.67 4.86
N GLU A 123 23.74 4.12 4.80
CA GLU A 123 24.78 4.46 3.81
C GLU A 123 24.34 4.14 2.39
N HIS A 124 23.67 3.00 2.20
CA HIS A 124 23.21 2.54 0.89
C HIS A 124 21.71 2.81 0.66
N GLU A 125 21.06 3.58 1.54
CA GLU A 125 19.62 3.85 1.46
C GLU A 125 18.80 2.58 1.17
N THR A 126 19.10 1.46 1.86
CA THR A 126 18.53 0.14 1.54
C THR A 126 17.86 -0.48 2.75
N LEU A 127 16.79 -1.22 2.50
CA LEU A 127 15.96 -1.85 3.52
C LEU A 127 15.40 -3.16 2.96
N LEU A 128 15.40 -4.21 3.80
CA LEU A 128 14.78 -5.50 3.50
C LEU A 128 13.86 -5.90 4.65
N SER A 129 12.66 -6.36 4.28
CA SER A 129 11.64 -6.81 5.22
C SER A 129 11.04 -8.13 4.78
N ALA A 130 10.54 -8.90 5.74
CA ALA A 130 9.72 -10.09 5.50
C ALA A 130 8.40 -9.92 6.24
N GLY A 131 7.35 -10.50 5.72
CA GLY A 131 6.03 -10.43 6.33
C GLY A 131 5.16 -11.61 6.00
N VAL A 132 4.00 -11.61 6.63
CA VAL A 132 2.90 -12.51 6.32
C VAL A 132 1.60 -11.72 6.43
N SER A 133 0.75 -11.80 5.43
CA SER A 133 -0.64 -11.35 5.52
C SER A 133 -1.59 -12.54 5.60
N TRP A 134 -2.72 -12.30 6.20
CA TRP A 134 -3.80 -13.24 6.39
C TRP A 134 -5.12 -12.57 6.04
N ASP A 135 -5.69 -12.99 4.92
CA ASP A 135 -7.06 -12.72 4.54
C ASP A 135 -7.98 -13.63 5.35
N VAL A 136 -8.78 -13.05 6.25
CA VAL A 136 -9.66 -13.80 7.16
C VAL A 136 -10.96 -14.14 6.43
N GLY A 137 -11.00 -15.33 5.85
CA GLY A 137 -12.12 -15.82 5.08
C GLY A 137 -13.46 -15.79 5.80
N GLY A 138 -14.50 -15.41 5.07
CA GLY A 138 -15.86 -15.36 5.61
C GLY A 138 -16.20 -14.14 6.48
N THR A 139 -15.27 -13.20 6.66
CA THR A 139 -15.55 -11.92 7.34
C THR A 139 -16.19 -10.91 6.39
N GLY A 140 -16.04 -11.11 5.09
CA GLY A 140 -16.59 -10.29 4.04
C GLY A 140 -17.99 -10.70 3.56
N SER A 141 -18.51 -9.92 2.63
CA SER A 141 -19.84 -10.11 2.03
C SER A 141 -19.76 -10.94 0.75
N LYS A 142 -20.48 -12.07 0.73
CA LYS A 142 -20.62 -12.90 -0.47
C LYS A 142 -21.27 -12.15 -1.66
N LYS A 143 -21.98 -11.02 -1.41
CA LYS A 143 -22.62 -10.25 -2.47
C LYS A 143 -21.65 -9.54 -3.40
N ILE A 144 -20.41 -9.35 -2.96
CA ILE A 144 -19.34 -8.75 -3.74
C ILE A 144 -18.27 -9.76 -4.13
N GLY A 145 -18.45 -11.04 -3.80
CA GLY A 145 -17.52 -12.12 -4.11
C GLY A 145 -16.47 -12.41 -3.04
N ALA A 146 -16.64 -11.88 -1.80
CA ALA A 146 -15.70 -12.17 -0.71
C ALA A 146 -15.61 -13.68 -0.42
N GLU A 147 -14.38 -14.18 -0.32
CA GLU A 147 -14.09 -15.58 -0.17
C GLU A 147 -14.46 -16.12 1.22
N SER A 148 -14.89 -17.38 1.27
CA SER A 148 -15.29 -18.04 2.52
C SER A 148 -14.17 -18.84 3.19
N PHE A 149 -12.96 -18.78 2.67
CA PHE A 149 -11.77 -19.46 3.16
C PHE A 149 -10.65 -18.45 3.38
N ASP A 150 -9.71 -18.81 4.24
CA ASP A 150 -8.55 -17.97 4.52
C ASP A 150 -7.52 -18.07 3.40
N THR A 151 -6.81 -16.97 3.18
CA THR A 151 -5.58 -16.98 2.36
C THR A 151 -4.43 -16.44 3.21
N VAL A 152 -3.32 -17.16 3.23
CA VAL A 152 -2.09 -16.75 3.92
C VAL A 152 -1.03 -16.43 2.87
N THR A 153 -0.45 -15.24 2.95
CA THR A 153 0.53 -14.76 1.97
C THR A 153 1.84 -14.41 2.66
N PRO A 154 2.84 -15.31 2.69
CA PRO A 154 4.21 -14.93 3.02
C PRO A 154 4.76 -13.97 1.97
N GLN A 155 5.50 -12.94 2.44
CA GLN A 155 5.95 -11.82 1.62
C GLN A 155 7.40 -11.43 1.94
N LEU A 156 8.09 -10.90 0.92
CA LEU A 156 9.40 -10.25 1.03
C LEU A 156 9.29 -8.85 0.42
N PHE A 157 9.91 -7.88 1.09
CA PHE A 157 9.88 -6.49 0.66
C PHE A 157 11.29 -5.95 0.57
N PHE A 158 11.50 -5.02 -0.34
CA PHE A 158 12.77 -4.34 -0.51
C PHE A 158 12.59 -2.86 -0.81
N GLY A 159 13.56 -2.06 -0.40
CA GLY A 159 13.68 -0.66 -0.77
C GLY A 159 15.15 -0.31 -1.03
N LYS A 160 15.43 0.42 -2.12
CA LYS A 160 16.74 0.90 -2.50
C LYS A 160 16.66 2.33 -3.04
N GLY A 161 17.31 3.27 -2.38
CA GLY A 161 17.60 4.59 -2.91
C GLY A 161 18.95 4.61 -3.64
N PHE A 162 19.11 5.49 -4.58
CA PHE A 162 20.34 5.61 -5.38
C PHE A 162 21.21 6.78 -4.96
N GLY A 163 21.08 7.27 -3.71
CA GLY A 163 21.85 8.38 -3.17
C GLY A 163 23.36 8.12 -3.04
N ASP A 164 23.75 6.85 -2.97
CA ASP A 164 25.14 6.37 -2.90
C ASP A 164 25.87 6.32 -4.27
N LEU A 165 25.20 6.69 -5.37
CA LEU A 165 25.82 6.72 -6.69
C LEU A 165 26.87 7.84 -6.80
N PRO A 166 27.94 7.64 -7.61
CA PRO A 166 28.97 8.66 -7.84
C PRO A 166 28.40 9.90 -8.56
N GLY A 167 29.05 11.07 -8.38
CA GLY A 167 28.59 12.36 -8.91
C GLY A 167 28.36 12.41 -10.42
N ALA A 168 28.99 11.52 -11.21
CA ALA A 168 28.68 11.38 -12.63
C ALA A 168 27.22 10.96 -12.92
N LEU A 169 26.52 10.43 -11.91
CA LEU A 169 25.11 9.98 -11.98
C LEU A 169 24.20 10.80 -11.05
N ASP A 170 24.54 12.04 -10.78
CA ASP A 170 23.80 12.91 -9.84
C ASP A 170 22.30 12.96 -10.12
N TRP A 171 21.89 12.99 -11.39
CA TRP A 171 20.47 13.02 -11.77
C TRP A 171 19.73 11.69 -11.51
N VAL A 172 20.43 10.59 -11.30
CA VAL A 172 19.83 9.30 -10.91
C VAL A 172 19.69 9.21 -9.39
N ARG A 173 20.51 9.92 -8.63
CA ARG A 173 20.49 9.89 -7.16
C ARG A 173 19.13 10.20 -6.53
N PRO A 174 18.26 11.07 -7.09
CA PRO A 174 16.88 11.25 -6.58
C PRO A 174 15.96 10.06 -6.80
N ALA A 175 16.32 9.09 -7.64
CA ALA A 175 15.52 7.91 -7.90
C ALA A 175 15.60 6.90 -6.74
N ALA A 176 14.53 6.13 -6.57
CA ALA A 176 14.44 5.00 -5.66
C ALA A 176 13.57 3.90 -6.25
N LEU A 177 13.79 2.68 -5.77
CA LEU A 177 13.04 1.49 -6.10
C LEU A 177 12.53 0.85 -4.81
N THR A 178 11.22 0.56 -4.72
CA THR A 178 10.67 -0.32 -3.69
C THR A 178 9.92 -1.47 -4.35
N GLY A 179 9.70 -2.56 -3.64
CA GLY A 179 8.91 -3.66 -4.19
C GLY A 179 8.59 -4.72 -3.16
N ALA A 180 7.65 -5.57 -3.55
CA ALA A 180 7.15 -6.70 -2.79
C ALA A 180 7.03 -7.96 -3.65
N LEU A 181 7.28 -9.10 -3.05
CA LEU A 181 7.08 -10.44 -3.61
C LEU A 181 6.25 -11.23 -2.61
N GLY A 182 5.18 -11.87 -3.04
CA GLY A 182 4.30 -12.65 -2.18
C GLY A 182 3.79 -13.92 -2.86
N LEU A 183 3.36 -14.88 -2.07
CA LEU A 183 2.75 -16.11 -2.55
C LEU A 183 1.45 -16.36 -1.79
N ASP A 184 0.30 -16.23 -2.47
CA ASP A 184 -1.00 -16.54 -1.89
C ASP A 184 -1.16 -18.05 -1.76
N LEU A 185 -1.49 -18.46 -0.55
CA LEU A 185 -1.71 -19.84 -0.15
C LEU A 185 -3.13 -19.98 0.39
N PRO A 186 -4.15 -20.22 -0.48
CA PRO A 186 -5.50 -20.48 -0.04
C PRO A 186 -5.57 -21.72 0.86
N THR A 187 -6.24 -21.62 2.00
CA THR A 187 -6.40 -22.74 2.94
C THR A 187 -7.37 -23.81 2.41
N ARG A 188 -8.20 -23.46 1.43
CA ARG A 188 -9.12 -24.36 0.75
C ARG A 188 -8.71 -24.47 -0.72
N ARG A 189 -8.41 -25.67 -1.17
CA ARG A 189 -7.95 -25.89 -2.56
C ARG A 189 -9.06 -25.76 -3.60
N PHE A 190 -10.31 -26.13 -3.26
CA PHE A 190 -11.44 -26.08 -4.17
C PHE A 190 -12.66 -25.47 -3.49
N ASN A 191 -13.31 -24.55 -4.18
CA ASN A 191 -14.70 -24.19 -3.91
C ASN A 191 -15.58 -25.22 -4.62
N THR A 192 -16.65 -25.66 -3.92
CA THR A 192 -17.62 -26.61 -4.49
C THR A 192 -18.98 -25.97 -4.39
N THR A 193 -19.61 -25.75 -5.53
CA THR A 193 -20.95 -25.22 -5.64
C THR A 193 -21.88 -26.34 -6.09
N TYR A 194 -23.04 -26.43 -5.48
CA TYR A 194 -24.08 -27.39 -5.83
C TYR A 194 -25.24 -26.58 -6.42
N SER A 195 -25.65 -26.91 -7.64
CA SER A 195 -26.82 -26.35 -8.30
C SER A 195 -27.71 -27.49 -8.80
N LEU A 196 -28.98 -27.20 -9.08
CA LEU A 196 -29.87 -28.13 -9.76
C LEU A 196 -29.97 -27.70 -11.23
N ASP A 197 -29.85 -28.65 -12.15
CA ASP A 197 -30.16 -28.41 -13.56
C ASP A 197 -31.69 -28.34 -13.76
N ASP A 198 -32.11 -28.02 -15.01
CA ASP A 198 -33.52 -27.91 -15.38
C ASP A 198 -34.30 -29.25 -15.21
N ASP A 199 -33.61 -30.35 -15.17
CA ASP A 199 -34.15 -31.70 -14.98
C ASP A 199 -34.17 -32.14 -13.49
N GLY A 200 -33.69 -31.26 -12.56
CA GLY A 200 -33.62 -31.54 -11.14
C GLY A 200 -32.44 -32.37 -10.67
N ASN A 201 -31.44 -32.64 -11.53
CA ASN A 201 -30.23 -33.35 -11.13
C ASN A 201 -29.24 -32.39 -10.45
N VAL A 202 -28.51 -32.91 -9.45
CA VAL A 202 -27.48 -32.14 -8.76
C VAL A 202 -26.26 -31.98 -9.66
N GLN A 203 -25.96 -30.74 -10.02
CA GLN A 203 -24.71 -30.32 -10.66
C GLN A 203 -23.71 -29.96 -9.60
N ILE A 204 -22.49 -30.46 -9.70
CA ILE A 204 -21.37 -30.18 -8.80
C ILE A 204 -20.30 -29.46 -9.60
N GLU A 205 -20.16 -28.17 -9.33
CA GLU A 205 -19.09 -27.37 -9.90
C GLU A 205 -17.94 -27.25 -8.89
N ARG A 206 -16.71 -27.47 -9.36
CA ARG A 206 -15.50 -27.34 -8.57
C ARG A 206 -14.56 -26.30 -9.19
N GLU A 207 -14.39 -25.19 -8.51
CA GLU A 207 -13.46 -24.16 -8.88
C GLU A 207 -12.16 -24.30 -8.07
N LEU A 208 -11.01 -24.21 -8.73
CA LEU A 208 -9.70 -24.29 -8.08
C LEU A 208 -9.32 -22.91 -7.52
N ASN A 209 -9.10 -22.82 -6.23
CA ASN A 209 -8.47 -21.67 -5.58
C ASN A 209 -6.96 -21.77 -5.83
N ALA A 210 -6.50 -21.16 -6.91
CA ALA A 210 -5.13 -21.29 -7.37
C ALA A 210 -4.18 -20.53 -6.44
N LYS A 211 -3.04 -21.14 -6.13
CA LYS A 211 -1.92 -20.39 -5.56
C LYS A 211 -1.43 -19.36 -6.56
N THR A 212 -1.20 -18.13 -6.10
CA THR A 212 -0.85 -17.01 -6.95
C THR A 212 0.42 -16.32 -6.44
N PHE A 213 1.38 -16.14 -7.35
CA PHE A 213 2.58 -15.37 -7.07
C PHE A 213 2.30 -13.89 -7.36
N HIS A 214 2.38 -13.04 -6.32
CA HIS A 214 2.30 -11.59 -6.43
C HIS A 214 3.71 -11.01 -6.51
N TRP A 215 3.90 -10.08 -7.41
CA TRP A 215 5.13 -9.33 -7.50
C TRP A 215 4.84 -7.92 -7.97
N GLY A 216 5.49 -6.97 -7.34
CA GLY A 216 5.31 -5.59 -7.68
C GLY A 216 6.54 -4.76 -7.33
N PHE A 217 6.68 -3.63 -7.98
CA PHE A 217 7.69 -2.65 -7.66
C PHE A 217 7.25 -1.24 -8.04
N SER A 218 7.84 -0.27 -7.37
CA SER A 218 7.59 1.16 -7.58
C SER A 218 8.91 1.83 -7.94
N ILE A 219 8.93 2.56 -9.03
CA ILE A 219 10.02 3.47 -9.40
C ILE A 219 9.59 4.87 -8.99
N GLN A 220 10.39 5.52 -8.16
CA GLN A 220 10.09 6.79 -7.53
C GLN A 220 11.19 7.80 -7.87
N TYR A 221 10.83 9.09 -8.03
CA TYR A 221 11.80 10.15 -8.22
C TYR A 221 11.49 11.35 -7.32
N SER A 222 12.29 11.55 -6.27
CA SER A 222 12.04 12.58 -5.26
C SER A 222 12.54 13.97 -5.71
N LEU A 223 11.61 14.88 -6.00
CA LEU A 223 11.97 16.28 -6.33
C LEU A 223 12.56 17.01 -5.13
N GLN A 224 12.17 16.64 -3.90
CA GLN A 224 12.79 17.19 -2.70
C GLN A 224 14.24 16.72 -2.56
N TYR A 225 14.52 15.44 -2.81
CA TYR A 225 15.89 14.93 -2.77
C TYR A 225 16.77 15.61 -3.82
N LEU A 226 16.25 15.74 -5.05
CA LEU A 226 16.93 16.47 -6.12
C LEU A 226 17.35 17.86 -5.66
N GLN A 227 16.40 18.64 -5.14
CA GLN A 227 16.64 20.03 -4.76
C GLN A 227 17.53 20.19 -3.52
N SER A 228 17.46 19.22 -2.57
CA SER A 228 18.19 19.31 -1.29
C SER A 228 19.61 18.75 -1.35
N PHE A 229 19.87 17.75 -2.20
CA PHE A 229 21.12 16.97 -2.14
C PHE A 229 21.87 16.88 -3.48
N VAL A 230 21.24 17.27 -4.60
CA VAL A 230 21.85 17.18 -5.93
C VAL A 230 22.00 18.56 -6.53
N GLN A 231 20.91 19.22 -6.85
CA GLN A 231 20.90 20.54 -7.47
C GLN A 231 19.62 21.29 -7.09
N ASP A 232 19.77 22.49 -6.54
CA ASP A 232 18.64 23.37 -6.34
C ASP A 232 18.14 23.88 -7.69
N VAL A 233 17.00 23.34 -8.10
CA VAL A 233 16.31 23.70 -9.36
C VAL A 233 15.24 24.78 -9.16
N GLY A 234 15.14 25.34 -7.93
CA GLY A 234 14.24 26.45 -7.61
C GLY A 234 12.76 26.08 -7.64
N LEU A 235 12.40 24.80 -7.43
CA LEU A 235 10.99 24.39 -7.41
C LEU A 235 10.28 24.97 -6.18
N PRO A 236 9.19 25.76 -6.40
CA PRO A 236 8.40 26.27 -5.29
C PRO A 236 7.51 25.19 -4.67
N ARG A 237 6.99 25.45 -3.45
CA ARG A 237 5.88 24.66 -2.91
C ARG A 237 4.63 24.83 -3.78
N PRO A 238 3.83 23.75 -3.99
CA PRO A 238 3.93 22.39 -3.44
C PRO A 238 4.82 21.45 -4.26
N PHE A 239 5.33 21.85 -5.43
CA PHE A 239 6.01 20.98 -6.42
C PHE A 239 7.29 20.34 -5.88
N ASN A 240 8.05 21.05 -5.03
CA ASN A 240 9.26 20.53 -4.41
C ASN A 240 9.03 19.37 -3.43
N ARG A 241 7.77 19.04 -3.11
CA ARG A 241 7.36 17.91 -2.25
C ARG A 241 6.63 16.84 -3.02
N MET A 242 6.79 16.80 -4.32
CA MET A 242 6.21 15.77 -5.17
C MET A 242 7.23 14.69 -5.48
N ILE A 243 6.71 13.47 -5.58
CA ILE A 243 7.45 12.28 -5.99
C ILE A 243 6.65 11.67 -7.15
N PRO A 244 7.00 11.95 -8.42
CA PRO A 244 6.55 11.14 -9.54
C PRO A 244 6.84 9.66 -9.28
N VAL A 245 5.87 8.82 -9.56
CA VAL A 245 5.92 7.38 -9.29
C VAL A 245 5.35 6.59 -10.47
N VAL A 246 5.91 5.40 -10.68
CA VAL A 246 5.29 4.38 -11.54
C VAL A 246 5.31 3.08 -10.77
N GLU A 247 4.14 2.55 -10.46
CA GLU A 247 4.00 1.27 -9.78
C GLU A 247 3.63 0.16 -10.77
N PHE A 248 4.12 -1.04 -10.50
CA PHE A 248 3.84 -2.26 -11.24
C PHE A 248 3.26 -3.27 -10.26
N ALA A 249 1.96 -3.53 -10.36
CA ALA A 249 1.27 -4.47 -9.48
C ALA A 249 0.83 -5.69 -10.31
N MET A 250 1.52 -6.82 -10.14
CA MET A 250 1.39 -8.00 -10.98
C MET A 250 1.04 -9.23 -10.16
N GLN A 251 0.28 -10.14 -10.77
CA GLN A 251 -0.05 -11.44 -10.21
C GLN A 251 0.04 -12.53 -11.27
N THR A 252 0.51 -13.71 -10.85
CA THR A 252 0.73 -14.86 -11.74
C THR A 252 0.28 -16.13 -11.03
N PRO A 253 -0.89 -16.71 -11.38
CA PRO A 253 -1.27 -18.02 -10.86
C PRO A 253 -0.20 -19.06 -11.21
N ILE A 254 0.21 -19.86 -10.23
CA ILE A 254 1.24 -20.89 -10.43
C ILE A 254 0.65 -22.30 -10.67
N GLU A 255 -0.68 -22.44 -10.52
CA GLU A 255 -1.43 -23.67 -10.80
C GLU A 255 -2.78 -23.34 -11.45
N GLY A 256 -3.43 -24.36 -11.98
CA GLY A 256 -4.76 -24.25 -12.62
C GLY A 256 -4.74 -23.85 -14.09
N PRO A 257 -5.93 -23.56 -14.67
CA PRO A 257 -6.09 -23.26 -16.11
C PRO A 257 -5.36 -22.00 -16.58
N HIS A 258 -5.08 -21.09 -15.66
CA HIS A 258 -4.41 -19.81 -15.91
C HIS A 258 -2.96 -19.78 -15.43
N ALA A 259 -2.37 -20.93 -15.08
CA ALA A 259 -0.99 -21.01 -14.61
C ALA A 259 -0.01 -20.34 -15.58
N GLY A 260 0.89 -19.52 -15.04
CA GLY A 260 1.90 -18.78 -15.81
C GLY A 260 1.37 -17.57 -16.59
N ARG A 261 0.08 -17.25 -16.52
CA ARG A 261 -0.49 -16.07 -17.18
C ARG A 261 -0.48 -14.88 -16.22
N THR A 262 0.47 -13.99 -16.41
CA THR A 262 0.56 -12.77 -15.61
C THR A 262 -0.53 -11.79 -15.99
N THR A 263 -1.22 -11.27 -14.99
CA THR A 263 -2.14 -10.13 -15.06
C THR A 263 -1.64 -9.03 -14.14
N GLY A 264 -2.18 -7.83 -14.24
CA GLY A 264 -1.80 -6.72 -13.36
C GLY A 264 -1.90 -5.38 -14.06
N THR A 265 -1.36 -4.36 -13.41
CA THR A 265 -1.47 -2.96 -13.84
C THR A 265 -0.14 -2.24 -13.77
N ILE A 266 0.00 -1.21 -14.60
CA ILE A 266 1.05 -0.20 -14.53
C ILE A 266 0.39 1.10 -14.12
N ASN A 267 0.85 1.67 -13.02
CA ASN A 267 0.19 2.80 -12.39
C ASN A 267 1.12 4.01 -12.34
N PRO A 268 1.18 4.83 -13.40
CA PRO A 268 1.87 6.11 -13.34
C PRO A 268 1.08 7.11 -12.51
N GLY A 269 1.78 7.85 -11.66
CA GLY A 269 1.15 8.83 -10.79
C GLY A 269 2.12 9.78 -10.10
N VAL A 270 1.62 10.41 -9.07
CA VAL A 270 2.38 11.34 -8.24
C VAL A 270 1.94 11.24 -6.79
N ILE A 271 2.91 11.27 -5.90
CA ILE A 271 2.70 11.38 -4.45
C ILE A 271 3.21 12.74 -4.02
N TRP A 272 2.35 13.53 -3.36
CA TRP A 272 2.74 14.72 -2.63
C TRP A 272 2.80 14.40 -1.14
N PHE A 273 3.84 14.84 -0.45
CA PHE A 273 3.99 14.58 0.98
C PHE A 273 4.14 15.85 1.81
N GLY A 274 3.41 15.88 2.91
CA GLY A 274 3.46 16.90 3.93
C GLY A 274 4.23 16.43 5.17
N ARG A 275 4.01 17.12 6.28
CA ARG A 275 4.54 16.71 7.60
C ARG A 275 3.73 15.59 8.24
N TYR A 276 2.41 15.63 8.06
CA TYR A 276 1.47 14.78 8.79
C TYR A 276 0.77 13.76 7.91
N PHE A 277 0.81 13.96 6.60
CA PHE A 277 0.13 13.10 5.64
C PHE A 277 0.73 13.24 4.24
N GLN A 278 0.46 12.27 3.41
CA GLN A 278 0.69 12.31 1.97
C GLN A 278 -0.61 12.13 1.20
N LEU A 279 -0.61 12.59 -0.04
CA LEU A 279 -1.68 12.43 -1.02
C LEU A 279 -1.08 11.79 -2.27
N GLY A 280 -1.68 10.71 -2.71
CA GLY A 280 -1.28 10.01 -3.93
C GLY A 280 -2.43 9.93 -4.92
N ILE A 281 -2.10 9.99 -6.21
CA ILE A 281 -3.03 9.72 -7.30
C ILE A 281 -2.31 9.04 -8.45
N GLU A 282 -2.91 7.99 -9.01
CA GLU A 282 -2.37 7.17 -10.08
C GLU A 282 -3.44 6.81 -11.11
N ALA A 283 -3.03 6.70 -12.36
CA ALA A 283 -3.82 6.03 -13.38
C ALA A 283 -3.55 4.51 -13.30
N VAL A 284 -4.60 3.70 -13.30
CA VAL A 284 -4.51 2.23 -13.23
C VAL A 284 -4.67 1.68 -14.64
N ILE A 285 -3.57 1.27 -15.27
CA ILE A 285 -3.52 0.85 -16.67
C ILE A 285 -3.32 -0.67 -16.75
N PRO A 286 -4.31 -1.46 -17.22
CA PRO A 286 -4.16 -2.90 -17.39
C PRO A 286 -3.04 -3.27 -18.35
N VAL A 287 -2.17 -4.23 -17.97
CA VAL A 287 -1.03 -4.66 -18.83
C VAL A 287 -1.45 -5.52 -20.01
N ASN A 288 -2.62 -6.13 -19.94
CA ASN A 288 -3.16 -6.98 -21.02
C ASN A 288 -4.69 -7.08 -20.96
N THR A 289 -5.27 -7.72 -21.99
CA THR A 289 -6.72 -7.90 -22.07
C THR A 289 -7.32 -8.85 -21.05
N MET A 290 -6.53 -9.69 -20.40
CA MET A 290 -6.99 -10.55 -19.28
C MET A 290 -7.22 -9.72 -18.03
N THR A 291 -6.34 -8.76 -17.74
CA THR A 291 -6.52 -7.81 -16.65
C THR A 291 -7.70 -6.86 -16.92
N GLY A 292 -7.82 -6.38 -18.15
CA GLY A 292 -8.86 -5.42 -18.51
C GLY A 292 -8.53 -4.66 -19.78
N LYS A 293 -9.37 -3.65 -20.09
CA LYS A 293 -9.20 -2.77 -21.26
C LYS A 293 -9.35 -1.29 -20.91
N ASN A 294 -9.85 -0.99 -19.72
CA ASN A 294 -10.18 0.38 -19.32
C ASN A 294 -9.15 0.86 -18.30
N VAL A 295 -8.82 2.14 -18.40
CA VAL A 295 -7.98 2.81 -17.41
C VAL A 295 -8.84 3.15 -16.20
N GLY A 296 -8.37 2.81 -15.01
CA GLY A 296 -8.94 3.21 -13.72
C GLY A 296 -8.18 4.35 -13.08
N VAL A 297 -8.60 4.74 -11.89
CA VAL A 297 -7.94 5.73 -11.03
C VAL A 297 -7.79 5.17 -9.64
N LEU A 298 -6.62 5.36 -9.06
CA LEU A 298 -6.31 5.05 -7.66
C LEU A 298 -5.89 6.34 -6.96
N ALA A 299 -6.50 6.64 -5.82
CA ALA A 299 -6.16 7.81 -5.01
C ALA A 299 -6.10 7.45 -3.53
N GLN A 300 -5.19 8.08 -2.78
CA GLN A 300 -4.98 7.75 -1.37
C GLN A 300 -4.68 9.00 -0.54
N ILE A 301 -5.23 9.00 0.67
CA ILE A 301 -4.76 9.85 1.77
C ILE A 301 -4.11 8.91 2.80
N HIS A 302 -2.87 9.21 3.15
CA HIS A 302 -2.10 8.41 4.10
C HIS A 302 -1.55 9.32 5.20
N PHE A 303 -1.82 8.97 6.45
CA PHE A 303 -1.48 9.76 7.64
C PHE A 303 -0.32 9.15 8.42
N TYR A 304 0.58 9.99 8.89
CA TYR A 304 1.69 9.63 9.77
C TYR A 304 1.23 9.83 11.23
N LEU A 305 0.77 8.76 11.87
CA LEU A 305 0.09 8.84 13.16
C LEU A 305 1.01 9.26 14.30
N ASP A 306 2.28 8.85 14.26
CA ASP A 306 3.25 9.25 15.28
C ASP A 306 3.67 10.72 15.15
N ASP A 307 3.63 11.33 13.96
CA ASP A 307 3.80 12.77 13.78
C ASP A 307 2.54 13.57 14.19
N ILE A 308 1.35 13.00 13.97
CA ILE A 308 0.08 13.65 14.33
C ILE A 308 -0.13 13.62 15.85
N ALA A 309 0.08 12.46 16.46
CA ALA A 309 -0.17 12.25 17.89
C ALA A 309 0.97 11.43 18.54
N PRO A 310 2.18 12.00 18.67
CA PRO A 310 3.37 11.28 19.15
C PRO A 310 3.19 10.66 20.54
N LYS A 311 2.45 11.30 21.44
CA LYS A 311 2.17 10.78 22.78
C LYS A 311 1.34 9.49 22.79
N ILE A 312 0.59 9.23 21.71
CA ILE A 312 -0.31 8.09 21.58
C ILE A 312 0.36 6.97 20.79
N PHE A 313 1.07 7.32 19.70
CA PHE A 313 1.52 6.34 18.72
C PHE A 313 3.00 5.96 18.80
N THR A 314 3.88 6.76 19.46
CA THR A 314 5.32 6.44 19.49
C THR A 314 5.71 5.29 20.42
N TRP A 315 4.81 4.82 21.29
CA TRP A 315 5.11 3.68 22.18
C TRP A 315 5.09 2.36 21.41
N THR A 316 6.02 1.46 21.75
CA THR A 316 6.13 0.12 21.17
C THR A 316 5.96 -0.92 22.29
N PRO A 317 4.94 -1.82 22.17
CA PRO A 317 4.64 -2.81 23.23
C PRO A 317 5.82 -3.74 23.56
N PHE A 318 6.64 -4.08 22.56
CA PHE A 318 7.76 -5.00 22.70
C PHE A 318 9.12 -4.28 22.62
N HIS A 319 9.27 -3.22 23.40
CA HIS A 319 10.51 -2.46 23.49
C HIS A 319 11.67 -3.37 23.95
N GLY A 320 12.70 -3.52 23.12
CA GLY A 320 13.91 -4.29 23.47
C GLY A 320 13.86 -5.80 23.21
N VAL A 321 12.74 -6.38 22.76
CA VAL A 321 12.61 -7.84 22.57
C VAL A 321 13.15 -8.32 21.20
N LEU A 322 13.12 -7.48 20.16
CA LEU A 322 13.46 -7.85 18.78
C LEU A 322 14.37 -6.81 18.12
N GLY A 323 15.55 -6.61 18.61
CA GLY A 323 16.58 -5.82 17.96
C GLY A 323 17.55 -5.14 18.92
N PRO A 324 18.83 -5.00 18.55
CA PRO A 324 19.74 -4.18 19.30
C PRO A 324 19.27 -2.73 19.24
N THR A 325 19.18 -2.09 20.40
CA THR A 325 19.12 -0.63 20.47
C THR A 325 20.35 -0.09 19.76
N GLN A 326 20.20 0.40 18.54
CA GLN A 326 21.27 1.18 17.93
C GLN A 326 21.47 2.42 18.81
N PRO A 327 22.70 2.75 19.21
CA PRO A 327 22.98 4.01 19.90
C PRO A 327 22.56 5.15 18.96
N GLN A 328 21.88 6.13 19.55
CA GLN A 328 21.38 7.36 18.92
C GLN A 328 22.50 8.18 18.29
#